data_65c5ffaab235dbd32597d0cdd54b08ba
#
_entry.id   65c5ffaab235dbd32597d0cdd54b08ba
#
_cell.length_a   1.000
_cell.length_b   1.000
_cell.length_c   1.000
_cell.angle_alpha   90.00
_cell.angle_beta   90.00
_cell.angle_gamma   90.00
#
_symmetry.space_group_name_H-M   'P 1'
#
loop_
_entity.id
_entity.type
_entity.pdbx_description
1 polymer ?
#
loop_
_entity_poly.entity_id
_entity_poly.type
_entity_poly.pdbx_seq_one_letter_code
_entity_poly.pdbx_strand_id
1 'polypeptide(L)'
;MKLYCIHGNLQTKRVWEPLVGGFESLGTDISLAYEDLYAGQPLDFEQWTTGFCKRVERDSQGEKTFLLGYSLGGRLALHACLAKPDLWSGVIVVSGDPGLGGPDRKKLQLEKDGEWAERFRSEPMESLLSEWDEQPVFCSIPNPVPRNPEELDAEKTACLFEVFSKGRQRDLLPELTKLQAPPVLYLSG
;
A
#
# COMPACT_ATOMS: atom_id res chain seq x y z
N MET A 1 -15.91 -15.37 1.06
CA MET A 1 -15.47 -13.99 1.39
C MET A 1 -14.18 -13.66 0.67
N LYS A 2 -13.98 -12.38 0.34
CA LYS A 2 -12.86 -11.95 -0.49
C LYS A 2 -11.99 -10.93 0.24
N LEU A 3 -10.67 -11.15 0.26
CA LEU A 3 -9.68 -10.24 0.84
C LEU A 3 -8.88 -9.59 -0.29
N TYR A 4 -8.98 -8.28 -0.39
CA TYR A 4 -8.19 -7.47 -1.31
C TYR A 4 -6.89 -7.06 -0.64
N CYS A 5 -5.76 -7.34 -1.27
CA CYS A 5 -4.42 -7.12 -0.72
C CYS A 5 -3.68 -6.08 -1.56
N ILE A 6 -3.19 -5.01 -0.92
CA ILE A 6 -2.45 -3.91 -1.56
C ILE A 6 -1.03 -3.89 -1.00
N HIS A 7 -0.04 -4.15 -1.85
CA HIS A 7 1.37 -4.19 -1.47
C HIS A 7 1.98 -2.81 -1.19
N GLY A 8 3.17 -2.77 -0.60
CA GLY A 8 3.94 -1.55 -0.36
C GLY A 8 4.82 -1.14 -1.54
N ASN A 9 5.58 -0.06 -1.35
CA ASN A 9 6.62 0.35 -2.30
C ASN A 9 7.65 -0.76 -2.49
N LEU A 10 8.17 -0.89 -3.71
CA LEU A 10 9.22 -1.85 -4.07
C LEU A 10 8.83 -3.31 -3.77
N GLN A 11 7.54 -3.60 -3.82
CA GLN A 11 7.00 -4.93 -3.59
C GLN A 11 6.00 -5.29 -4.70
N THR A 12 5.70 -6.57 -4.80
CA THR A 12 4.68 -7.13 -5.69
C THR A 12 3.73 -8.01 -4.87
N LYS A 13 2.79 -8.67 -5.53
CA LYS A 13 1.88 -9.65 -4.88
C LYS A 13 2.61 -10.71 -4.07
N ARG A 14 3.89 -10.97 -4.36
CA ARG A 14 4.71 -11.97 -3.65
C ARG A 14 4.81 -11.71 -2.14
N VAL A 15 4.74 -10.46 -1.70
CA VAL A 15 4.76 -10.14 -0.27
C VAL A 15 3.66 -10.85 0.52
N TRP A 16 2.62 -11.33 -0.16
CA TRP A 16 1.48 -12.03 0.42
C TRP A 16 1.59 -13.56 0.41
N GLU A 17 2.65 -14.14 -0.19
CA GLU A 17 2.86 -15.60 -0.23
C GLU A 17 2.85 -16.26 1.15
N PRO A 18 3.51 -15.69 2.20
CA PRO A 18 3.44 -16.27 3.54
C PRO A 18 2.02 -16.28 4.13
N LEU A 19 1.20 -15.29 3.77
CA LEU A 19 -0.20 -15.20 4.22
C LEU A 19 -1.06 -16.28 3.57
N VAL A 20 -0.82 -16.59 2.30
CA VAL A 20 -1.53 -17.68 1.57
C VAL A 20 -1.33 -19.00 2.28
N GLY A 21 -0.08 -19.37 2.56
CA GLY A 21 0.24 -20.61 3.30
C GLY A 21 -0.41 -20.65 4.69
N GLY A 22 -0.52 -19.51 5.36
CA GLY A 22 -1.24 -19.40 6.63
C GLY A 22 -2.74 -19.72 6.51
N PHE A 23 -3.42 -19.17 5.51
CA PHE A 23 -4.84 -19.44 5.29
C PHE A 23 -5.12 -20.88 4.89
N GLU A 24 -4.29 -21.46 4.05
CA GLU A 24 -4.38 -22.87 3.67
C GLU A 24 -4.25 -23.78 4.89
N SER A 25 -3.29 -23.51 5.77
CA SER A 25 -3.06 -24.28 6.99
C SER A 25 -4.23 -24.21 8.00
N LEU A 26 -4.97 -23.09 7.99
CA LEU A 26 -6.14 -22.87 8.84
C LEU A 26 -7.44 -23.40 8.23
N GLY A 27 -7.42 -23.89 6.98
CA GLY A 27 -8.60 -24.39 6.27
C GLY A 27 -9.66 -23.29 6.06
N THR A 28 -9.26 -22.04 5.90
CA THR A 28 -10.18 -20.90 5.73
C THR A 28 -10.57 -20.74 4.26
N ASP A 29 -11.87 -20.55 4.00
CA ASP A 29 -12.40 -20.24 2.65
C ASP A 29 -12.33 -18.71 2.38
N ILE A 30 -11.11 -18.22 2.17
CA ILE A 30 -10.82 -16.82 1.84
C ILE A 30 -10.22 -16.77 0.45
N SER A 31 -10.90 -16.12 -0.50
CA SER A 31 -10.30 -15.82 -1.80
C SER A 31 -9.48 -14.53 -1.72
N LEU A 32 -8.26 -14.55 -2.25
CA LEU A 32 -7.36 -13.40 -2.27
C LEU A 32 -7.42 -12.71 -3.64
N ALA A 33 -7.51 -11.40 -3.61
CA ALA A 33 -7.37 -10.55 -4.80
C ALA A 33 -6.22 -9.57 -4.56
N TYR A 34 -5.29 -9.50 -5.50
CA TYR A 34 -4.10 -8.67 -5.38
C TYR A 34 -4.23 -7.43 -6.24
N GLU A 35 -4.02 -6.27 -5.66
CA GLU A 35 -3.87 -5.02 -6.40
C GLU A 35 -2.40 -4.84 -6.79
N ASP A 36 -2.18 -4.73 -8.09
CA ASP A 36 -0.85 -4.44 -8.66
C ASP A 36 -0.72 -2.94 -8.89
N LEU A 37 0.06 -2.28 -8.06
CA LEU A 37 0.29 -0.83 -8.14
C LEU A 37 1.14 -0.43 -9.36
N TYR A 38 1.80 -1.39 -10.03
CA TYR A 38 2.55 -1.16 -11.26
C TYR A 38 1.69 -1.37 -12.52
N ALA A 39 0.44 -1.83 -12.37
CA ALA A 39 -0.48 -1.96 -13.48
C ALA A 39 -1.09 -0.60 -13.86
N GLY A 40 -0.99 -0.23 -15.12
CA GLY A 40 -1.60 1.00 -15.64
C GLY A 40 -0.78 2.27 -15.42
N GLN A 41 -1.45 3.42 -15.55
CA GLN A 41 -0.85 4.73 -15.29
C GLN A 41 -1.02 5.09 -13.82
N PRO A 42 0.01 5.63 -13.17
CA PRO A 42 -0.11 6.10 -11.80
C PRO A 42 -1.09 7.27 -11.73
N LEU A 43 -2.04 7.15 -10.81
CA LEU A 43 -3.09 8.14 -10.54
C LEU A 43 -2.83 8.73 -9.16
N ASP A 44 -3.34 9.94 -8.90
CA ASP A 44 -3.30 10.48 -7.54
C ASP A 44 -4.15 9.62 -6.56
N PHE A 45 -4.03 9.91 -5.26
CA PHE A 45 -4.73 9.16 -4.22
C PHE A 45 -6.24 9.07 -4.44
N GLU A 46 -6.89 10.16 -4.88
CA GLU A 46 -8.35 10.22 -5.04
C GLU A 46 -8.82 9.46 -6.28
N GLN A 47 -8.13 9.65 -7.40
CA GLN A 47 -8.44 8.98 -8.65
C GLN A 47 -8.22 7.47 -8.51
N TRP A 48 -7.09 7.06 -7.92
CA TRP A 48 -6.80 5.66 -7.66
C TRP A 48 -7.88 5.05 -6.74
N THR A 49 -8.18 5.71 -5.62
CA THR A 49 -9.18 5.25 -4.64
C THR A 49 -10.54 5.07 -5.28
N THR A 50 -10.98 6.05 -6.06
CA THR A 50 -12.26 6.00 -6.76
C THR A 50 -12.31 4.82 -7.74
N GLY A 51 -11.26 4.64 -8.53
CA GLY A 51 -11.15 3.53 -9.49
C GLY A 51 -11.11 2.17 -8.80
N PHE A 52 -10.31 2.04 -7.76
CA PHE A 52 -10.18 0.81 -6.98
C PHE A 52 -11.52 0.41 -6.33
N CYS A 53 -12.18 1.32 -5.60
CA CYS A 53 -13.47 1.02 -4.97
C CYS A 53 -14.54 0.62 -5.99
N LYS A 54 -14.59 1.27 -7.16
CA LYS A 54 -15.52 0.87 -8.25
C LYS A 54 -15.24 -0.54 -8.77
N ARG A 55 -13.96 -0.92 -8.92
CA ARG A 55 -13.60 -2.29 -9.34
C ARG A 55 -14.03 -3.31 -8.29
N VAL A 56 -13.72 -3.06 -7.02
CA VAL A 56 -14.09 -3.94 -5.92
C VAL A 56 -15.61 -4.11 -5.83
N GLU A 57 -16.37 -3.03 -5.91
CA GLU A 57 -17.83 -3.03 -5.87
C GLU A 57 -18.44 -3.91 -6.98
N ARG A 58 -17.90 -3.79 -8.21
CA ARG A 58 -18.30 -4.64 -9.34
C ARG A 58 -17.91 -6.11 -9.15
N ASP A 59 -16.68 -6.35 -8.67
CA ASP A 59 -16.06 -7.67 -8.66
C ASP A 59 -16.45 -8.49 -7.42
N SER A 60 -16.93 -7.84 -6.36
CA SER A 60 -17.39 -8.50 -5.13
C SER A 60 -18.76 -9.13 -5.25
N GLN A 61 -19.60 -8.64 -6.16
CA GLN A 61 -20.98 -9.15 -6.39
C GLN A 61 -21.79 -9.33 -5.08
N GLY A 62 -21.56 -8.50 -4.09
CA GLY A 62 -22.24 -8.57 -2.80
C GLY A 62 -21.63 -9.55 -1.78
N GLU A 63 -20.51 -10.17 -2.09
CA GLU A 63 -19.74 -10.93 -1.11
C GLU A 63 -19.17 -10.03 -0.01
N LYS A 64 -18.96 -10.61 1.18
CA LYS A 64 -18.20 -9.92 2.24
C LYS A 64 -16.78 -9.64 1.76
N THR A 65 -16.41 -8.35 1.73
CA THR A 65 -15.10 -7.86 1.31
C THR A 65 -14.29 -7.37 2.49
N PHE A 66 -13.01 -7.75 2.50
CA PHE A 66 -12.02 -7.26 3.45
C PHE A 66 -10.88 -6.61 2.68
N LEU A 67 -10.21 -5.68 3.33
CA LEU A 67 -9.09 -4.95 2.76
C LEU A 67 -7.85 -5.10 3.64
N LEU A 68 -6.72 -5.43 3.05
CA LEU A 68 -5.42 -5.51 3.70
C LEU A 68 -4.42 -4.66 2.92
N GLY A 69 -3.79 -3.72 3.60
CA GLY A 69 -2.75 -2.90 3.00
C GLY A 69 -1.48 -2.84 3.83
N TYR A 70 -0.33 -2.92 3.17
CA TYR A 70 0.98 -2.79 3.80
C TYR A 70 1.70 -1.52 3.32
N SER A 71 2.23 -0.72 4.24
CA SER A 71 3.02 0.50 3.96
C SER A 71 2.28 1.46 3.02
N LEU A 72 2.73 1.68 1.78
CA LEU A 72 1.97 2.42 0.76
C LEU A 72 0.56 1.85 0.57
N GLY A 73 0.45 0.52 0.43
CA GLY A 73 -0.85 -0.15 0.33
C GLY A 73 -1.74 0.08 1.55
N GLY A 74 -1.15 0.19 2.74
CA GLY A 74 -1.85 0.56 3.98
C GLY A 74 -2.42 1.97 3.92
N ARG A 75 -1.67 2.92 3.36
CA ARG A 75 -2.15 4.29 3.14
C ARG A 75 -3.32 4.33 2.16
N LEU A 76 -3.19 3.61 1.05
CA LEU A 76 -4.25 3.47 0.05
C LEU A 76 -5.50 2.77 0.62
N ALA A 77 -5.31 1.76 1.47
CA ALA A 77 -6.40 1.09 2.17
C ALA A 77 -7.17 2.06 3.09
N LEU A 78 -6.48 2.96 3.80
CA LEU A 78 -7.13 4.00 4.60
C LEU A 78 -7.94 4.97 3.74
N HIS A 79 -7.43 5.38 2.58
CA HIS A 79 -8.19 6.20 1.62
C HIS A 79 -9.44 5.46 1.12
N ALA A 80 -9.31 4.19 0.75
CA ALA A 80 -10.43 3.37 0.27
C ALA A 80 -11.48 3.14 1.37
N CYS A 81 -11.03 2.92 2.60
CA CYS A 81 -11.91 2.78 3.78
C CYS A 81 -12.76 4.03 4.00
N LEU A 82 -12.15 5.20 3.98
CA LEU A 82 -12.86 6.47 4.17
C LEU A 82 -13.76 6.84 2.99
N ALA A 83 -13.37 6.52 1.76
CA ALA A 83 -14.14 6.85 0.57
C ALA A 83 -15.42 6.01 0.41
N LYS A 84 -15.38 4.75 0.83
CA LYS A 84 -16.49 3.78 0.69
C LYS A 84 -16.52 2.86 1.93
N PRO A 85 -16.87 3.39 3.12
CA PRO A 85 -16.85 2.58 4.35
C PRO A 85 -17.77 1.36 4.28
N ASP A 86 -18.93 1.47 3.66
CA ASP A 86 -19.93 0.39 3.54
C ASP A 86 -19.50 -0.76 2.61
N LEU A 87 -18.43 -0.55 1.83
CA LEU A 87 -17.89 -1.58 0.94
C LEU A 87 -17.11 -2.66 1.72
N TRP A 88 -16.63 -2.33 2.91
CA TRP A 88 -15.70 -3.16 3.65
C TRP A 88 -16.34 -3.78 4.89
N SER A 89 -16.20 -5.10 5.04
CA SER A 89 -16.55 -5.81 6.29
C SER A 89 -15.46 -5.67 7.35
N GLY A 90 -14.26 -5.29 6.97
CA GLY A 90 -13.12 -5.00 7.85
C GLY A 90 -11.92 -4.55 7.04
N VAL A 91 -11.05 -3.77 7.68
CA VAL A 91 -9.81 -3.24 7.06
C VAL A 91 -8.63 -3.55 7.97
N ILE A 92 -7.56 -4.07 7.40
CA ILE A 92 -6.30 -4.34 8.09
C ILE A 92 -5.24 -3.44 7.48
N VAL A 93 -4.61 -2.62 8.30
CA VAL A 93 -3.54 -1.70 7.91
C VAL A 93 -2.26 -2.10 8.62
N VAL A 94 -1.24 -2.44 7.86
CA VAL A 94 0.08 -2.77 8.38
C VAL A 94 1.06 -1.64 8.02
N SER A 95 1.58 -0.94 9.01
CA SER A 95 2.57 0.15 8.87
C SER A 95 2.14 1.25 7.87
N GLY A 96 0.84 1.53 7.76
CA GLY A 96 0.26 2.56 6.87
C GLY A 96 0.08 3.88 7.62
N ASP A 97 0.87 4.90 7.29
CA ASP A 97 0.81 6.22 7.92
C ASP A 97 -0.49 6.98 7.51
N PRO A 98 -1.33 7.46 8.43
CA PRO A 98 -2.56 8.16 8.09
C PRO A 98 -2.33 9.57 7.52
N GLY A 99 -1.10 10.06 7.51
CA GLY A 99 -0.70 11.35 6.93
C GLY A 99 0.31 12.11 7.78
N LEU A 100 1.05 12.98 7.12
CA LEU A 100 2.03 13.83 7.80
C LEU A 100 1.37 15.13 8.27
N GLY A 101 1.54 15.45 9.54
CA GLY A 101 1.19 16.77 10.05
C GLY A 101 2.21 17.84 9.65
N GLY A 102 1.70 19.03 9.31
CA GLY A 102 2.49 20.23 9.05
C GLY A 102 3.11 20.31 7.64
N PRO A 103 3.21 21.54 7.10
CA PRO A 103 3.69 21.78 5.74
C PRO A 103 5.19 21.45 5.57
N ASP A 104 6.02 21.73 6.57
CA ASP A 104 7.47 21.50 6.49
C ASP A 104 7.81 20.02 6.40
N ARG A 105 7.12 19.17 7.17
CA ARG A 105 7.29 17.71 7.10
C ARG A 105 6.86 17.15 5.75
N LYS A 106 5.76 17.68 5.19
CA LYS A 106 5.29 17.31 3.86
C LYS A 106 6.30 17.72 2.79
N LYS A 107 6.82 18.93 2.85
CA LYS A 107 7.84 19.42 1.92
C LYS A 107 9.09 18.54 1.94
N LEU A 108 9.64 18.28 3.13
CA LEU A 108 10.81 17.41 3.28
C LEU A 108 10.57 16.01 2.73
N GLN A 109 9.37 15.47 2.92
CA GLN A 109 9.03 14.16 2.38
C GLN A 109 8.93 14.17 0.85
N LEU A 110 8.38 15.24 0.26
CA LEU A 110 8.33 15.39 -1.19
C LEU A 110 9.73 15.46 -1.81
N GLU A 111 10.64 16.17 -1.17
CA GLU A 111 12.04 16.24 -1.60
C GLU A 111 12.69 14.86 -1.58
N LYS A 112 12.58 14.13 -0.46
CA LYS A 112 13.12 12.76 -0.33
C LYS A 112 12.53 11.77 -1.34
N ASP A 113 11.22 11.79 -1.52
CA ASP A 113 10.56 10.88 -2.45
C ASP A 113 10.93 11.23 -3.91
N GLY A 114 11.13 12.54 -4.21
CA GLY A 114 11.63 13.00 -5.50
C GLY A 114 13.07 12.56 -5.77
N GLU A 115 13.96 12.62 -4.78
CA GLU A 115 15.33 12.10 -4.88
C GLU A 115 15.34 10.60 -5.18
N TRP A 116 14.53 9.81 -4.47
CA TRP A 116 14.39 8.39 -4.76
C TRP A 116 13.86 8.12 -6.17
N ALA A 117 12.85 8.88 -6.61
CA ALA A 117 12.28 8.75 -7.95
C ALA A 117 13.34 9.00 -9.04
N GLU A 118 14.15 10.05 -8.91
CA GLU A 118 15.22 10.35 -9.85
C GLU A 118 16.29 9.27 -9.88
N ARG A 119 16.65 8.76 -8.72
CA ARG A 119 17.60 7.66 -8.59
C ARG A 119 17.09 6.36 -9.25
N PHE A 120 15.80 6.03 -9.10
CA PHE A 120 15.20 4.87 -9.79
C PHE A 120 15.23 5.00 -11.31
N ARG A 121 15.23 6.22 -11.86
CA ARG A 121 15.38 6.47 -13.30
C ARG A 121 16.82 6.35 -13.81
N SER A 122 17.80 6.58 -12.95
CA SER A 122 19.20 6.79 -13.36
C SER A 122 20.20 5.77 -12.82
N GLU A 123 19.87 5.06 -11.75
CA GLU A 123 20.78 4.12 -11.09
C GLU A 123 20.28 2.66 -11.23
N PRO A 124 21.16 1.67 -11.09
CA PRO A 124 20.78 0.26 -11.13
C PRO A 124 19.80 -0.11 -10.01
N MET A 125 18.69 -0.75 -10.36
CA MET A 125 17.63 -1.17 -9.42
C MET A 125 18.17 -2.03 -8.28
N GLU A 126 19.08 -2.96 -8.56
CA GLU A 126 19.69 -3.86 -7.56
C GLU A 126 20.37 -3.08 -6.43
N SER A 127 21.16 -2.06 -6.80
CA SER A 127 21.87 -1.22 -5.83
C SER A 127 20.89 -0.45 -4.95
N LEU A 128 19.83 0.09 -5.55
CA LEU A 128 18.81 0.86 -4.84
C LEU A 128 17.96 -0.01 -3.92
N LEU A 129 17.66 -1.25 -4.31
CA LEU A 129 16.94 -2.18 -3.45
C LEU A 129 17.78 -2.60 -2.23
N SER A 130 19.10 -2.80 -2.41
CA SER A 130 20.02 -3.08 -1.30
C SER A 130 20.04 -1.92 -0.30
N GLU A 131 20.23 -0.68 -0.80
CA GLU A 131 20.22 0.52 0.04
C GLU A 131 18.87 0.73 0.74
N TRP A 132 17.77 0.43 0.03
CA TRP A 132 16.43 0.49 0.61
C TRP A 132 16.26 -0.45 1.79
N ASP A 133 16.75 -1.69 1.68
CA ASP A 133 16.67 -2.70 2.74
C ASP A 133 17.58 -2.38 3.93
N GLU A 134 18.65 -1.59 3.74
CA GLU A 134 19.54 -1.12 4.81
C GLU A 134 18.99 0.05 5.63
N GLN A 135 17.83 0.63 5.25
CA GLN A 135 17.23 1.72 6.02
C GLN A 135 16.90 1.27 7.45
N PRO A 136 17.07 2.16 8.46
CA PRO A 136 16.87 1.83 9.87
C PRO A 136 15.52 1.18 10.18
N VAL A 137 14.50 1.49 9.41
CA VAL A 137 13.15 0.92 9.57
C VAL A 137 13.08 -0.58 9.23
N PHE A 138 14.06 -1.12 8.49
CA PHE A 138 14.12 -2.53 8.07
C PHE A 138 15.29 -3.30 8.69
N CYS A 139 16.29 -2.63 9.22
CA CYS A 139 17.60 -3.23 9.58
C CYS A 139 17.56 -4.30 10.67
N SER A 140 16.46 -4.48 11.38
CA SER A 140 16.38 -5.42 12.50
C SER A 140 15.68 -6.74 12.14
N ILE A 141 15.03 -6.82 10.98
CA ILE A 141 14.22 -7.99 10.61
C ILE A 141 14.53 -8.36 9.14
N PRO A 142 15.04 -9.56 8.89
CA PRO A 142 15.23 -10.03 7.51
C PRO A 142 13.91 -10.00 6.75
N ASN A 143 13.95 -9.49 5.53
CA ASN A 143 12.77 -9.50 4.66
C ASN A 143 12.45 -10.96 4.25
N PRO A 144 11.33 -11.54 4.69
CA PRO A 144 10.99 -12.93 4.38
C PRO A 144 10.68 -13.16 2.89
N VAL A 145 10.37 -12.09 2.16
CA VAL A 145 10.14 -12.11 0.71
C VAL A 145 11.05 -11.07 0.07
N PRO A 146 12.27 -11.46 -0.32
CA PRO A 146 13.23 -10.54 -0.93
C PRO A 146 12.66 -9.85 -2.16
N ARG A 147 13.00 -8.57 -2.32
CA ARG A 147 12.65 -7.81 -3.52
C ARG A 147 13.41 -8.35 -4.72
N ASN A 148 12.71 -8.44 -5.85
CA ASN A 148 13.32 -8.89 -7.10
C ASN A 148 13.38 -7.70 -8.07
N PRO A 149 14.58 -7.25 -8.47
CA PRO A 149 14.72 -6.13 -9.40
C PRO A 149 14.08 -6.39 -10.77
N GLU A 150 14.01 -7.65 -11.22
CA GLU A 150 13.40 -8.03 -12.50
C GLU A 150 11.85 -7.86 -12.50
N GLU A 151 11.23 -7.80 -11.32
CA GLU A 151 9.78 -7.61 -11.19
C GLU A 151 9.38 -6.14 -11.11
N LEU A 152 10.34 -5.22 -11.07
CA LEU A 152 10.12 -3.79 -10.85
C LEU A 152 10.54 -2.99 -12.08
N ASP A 153 9.62 -2.20 -12.60
CA ASP A 153 9.88 -1.23 -13.66
C ASP A 153 10.39 0.08 -13.04
N ALA A 154 11.52 0.57 -13.49
CA ALA A 154 12.20 1.74 -12.95
C ALA A 154 11.32 3.02 -13.03
N GLU A 155 10.74 3.28 -14.21
CA GLU A 155 9.91 4.47 -14.41
C GLU A 155 8.61 4.40 -13.61
N LYS A 156 7.95 3.25 -13.58
CA LYS A 156 6.74 3.06 -12.77
C LYS A 156 7.04 3.17 -11.28
N THR A 157 8.19 2.65 -10.84
CA THR A 157 8.64 2.81 -9.45
C THR A 157 8.83 4.28 -9.10
N ALA A 158 9.57 5.02 -9.94
CA ALA A 158 9.76 6.46 -9.77
C ALA A 158 8.41 7.20 -9.69
N CYS A 159 7.51 6.91 -10.62
CA CYS A 159 6.16 7.49 -10.62
C CYS A 159 5.38 7.20 -9.34
N LEU A 160 5.46 5.98 -8.78
CA LEU A 160 4.78 5.66 -7.53
C LEU A 160 5.32 6.48 -6.35
N PHE A 161 6.64 6.72 -6.29
CA PHE A 161 7.25 7.58 -5.28
C PHE A 161 6.77 9.03 -5.39
N GLU A 162 6.65 9.56 -6.61
CA GLU A 162 6.17 10.92 -6.84
C GLU A 162 4.69 11.08 -6.54
N VAL A 163 3.86 10.20 -7.13
CA VAL A 163 2.40 10.32 -7.08
C VAL A 163 1.84 10.00 -5.69
N PHE A 164 2.35 8.93 -5.07
CA PHE A 164 1.92 8.49 -3.75
C PHE A 164 2.88 8.89 -2.64
N SER A 165 3.65 9.96 -2.81
CA SER A 165 4.43 10.54 -1.73
C SER A 165 3.56 10.83 -0.50
N LYS A 166 4.07 10.53 0.71
CA LYS A 166 3.39 10.94 1.94
C LYS A 166 3.22 12.46 2.04
N GLY A 167 4.08 13.22 1.36
CA GLY A 167 3.96 14.66 1.28
C GLY A 167 2.72 15.15 0.51
N ARG A 168 2.23 14.35 -0.45
CA ARG A 168 0.99 14.62 -1.20
C ARG A 168 -0.25 14.10 -0.49
N GLN A 169 -0.09 13.18 0.44
CA GLN A 169 -1.20 12.60 1.17
C GLN A 169 -1.88 13.65 2.05
N ARG A 170 -3.21 13.71 1.99
CA ARG A 170 -3.97 14.49 2.97
C ARG A 170 -3.88 13.82 4.35
N ASP A 171 -4.06 14.58 5.41
CA ASP A 171 -4.17 14.04 6.76
C ASP A 171 -5.52 13.34 6.91
N LEU A 172 -5.50 12.03 7.12
CA LEU A 172 -6.69 11.19 7.27
C LEU A 172 -7.13 11.05 8.72
N LEU A 173 -6.27 11.39 9.68
CA LEU A 173 -6.52 11.16 11.10
C LEU A 173 -7.82 11.80 11.60
N PRO A 174 -8.19 13.04 11.20
CA PRO A 174 -9.44 13.67 11.65
C PRO A 174 -10.70 12.96 11.17
N GLU A 175 -10.63 12.23 10.05
CA GLU A 175 -11.76 11.44 9.52
C GLU A 175 -11.78 10.04 10.15
N LEU A 176 -10.62 9.41 10.27
CA LEU A 176 -10.47 8.09 10.88
C LEU A 176 -10.95 8.08 12.34
N THR A 177 -10.70 9.13 13.11
CA THR A 177 -11.17 9.25 14.49
C THR A 177 -12.70 9.34 14.63
N LYS A 178 -13.41 9.67 13.56
CA LYS A 178 -14.87 9.75 13.50
C LYS A 178 -15.50 8.51 12.86
N LEU A 179 -14.69 7.65 12.28
CA LEU A 179 -15.17 6.46 11.59
C LEU A 179 -15.78 5.46 12.59
N GLN A 180 -17.04 5.08 12.36
CA GLN A 180 -17.76 4.13 13.22
C GLN A 180 -17.69 2.70 12.66
N ALA A 181 -17.64 2.56 11.36
CA ALA A 181 -17.55 1.31 10.62
C ALA A 181 -16.82 1.54 9.28
N PRO A 182 -16.15 0.57 8.72
CA PRO A 182 -15.93 -0.80 9.21
C PRO A 182 -14.93 -0.85 10.38
N PRO A 183 -14.78 -2.00 11.08
CA PRO A 183 -13.68 -2.19 12.01
C PRO A 183 -12.34 -2.12 11.30
N VAL A 184 -11.40 -1.37 11.88
CA VAL A 184 -10.03 -1.21 11.36
C VAL A 184 -9.05 -1.80 12.37
N LEU A 185 -8.32 -2.83 11.95
CA LEU A 185 -7.15 -3.34 12.68
C LEU A 185 -5.91 -2.62 12.17
N TYR A 186 -5.25 -1.89 13.04
CA TYR A 186 -4.02 -1.18 12.73
C TYR A 186 -2.82 -1.84 13.41
N LEU A 187 -1.87 -2.30 12.62
CA LEU A 187 -0.60 -2.90 13.07
C LEU A 187 0.53 -1.93 12.74
N SER A 188 1.19 -1.39 13.77
CA SER A 188 2.40 -0.59 13.63
C SER A 188 3.64 -1.47 13.83
N GLY A 189 4.67 -1.27 13.02
CA GLY A 189 6.00 -1.83 13.23
C GLY A 189 6.91 -0.79 13.84
#